data_50937c39553e4957ef2a16cdeecfd4df
#
_entry.id   50937c39553e4957ef2a16cdeecfd4df
#
_cell.length_a   1.000
_cell.length_b   1.000
_cell.length_c   1.000
_cell.angle_alpha   90.00
_cell.angle_beta   90.00
_cell.angle_gamma   90.00
#
_symmetry.space_group_name_H-M   'P 1'
#
loop_
_entity.id
_entity.type
_entity.pdbx_description
1 polymer ?
#
loop_
_entity_poly.entity_id
_entity_poly.type
_entity_poly.pdbx_seq_one_letter_code
_entity_poly.pdbx_strand_id
1 'polypeptide(L)'
;MKDLDATAFAEIITKPDVILLDVRTSAEYLESHIPGSFNIDFYGEYFLPDLAALDRSKSYAIYCRSGKRSNDSCQIMTELGFDDLYNLRGGIVEWVESNQQVTQ
;
A
#
# COMPACT_ATOMS: atom_id res chain seq x y z
N MET A 1 -8.97 -2.74 -9.21
CA MET A 1 -7.59 -2.76 -8.67
C MET A 1 -6.63 -3.24 -9.74
N LYS A 2 -5.48 -2.61 -9.83
CA LYS A 2 -4.42 -3.00 -10.77
C LYS A 2 -3.22 -3.55 -10.01
N ASP A 3 -2.76 -4.74 -10.39
CA ASP A 3 -1.51 -5.29 -9.88
C ASP A 3 -0.35 -4.71 -10.68
N LEU A 4 0.64 -4.15 -9.99
CA LEU A 4 1.80 -3.53 -10.63
C LEU A 4 3.08 -4.18 -10.12
N ASP A 5 4.08 -4.27 -11.00
CA ASP A 5 5.42 -4.62 -10.58
C ASP A 5 6.10 -3.41 -9.93
N ALA A 6 7.31 -3.59 -9.42
CA ALA A 6 8.01 -2.53 -8.70
C ALA A 6 8.28 -1.31 -9.58
N THR A 7 8.61 -1.51 -10.85
CA THR A 7 8.89 -0.40 -11.77
C THR A 7 7.66 0.45 -12.02
N ALA A 8 6.53 -0.18 -12.32
CA ALA A 8 5.27 0.52 -12.55
C ALA A 8 4.75 1.17 -11.27
N PHE A 9 4.91 0.50 -10.14
CA PHE A 9 4.49 1.04 -8.85
C PHE A 9 5.32 2.28 -8.49
N ALA A 10 6.64 2.24 -8.74
CA ALA A 10 7.51 3.39 -8.51
C ALA A 10 7.08 4.61 -9.32
N GLU A 11 6.59 4.39 -10.54
CA GLU A 11 6.08 5.49 -11.36
C GLU A 11 4.77 6.05 -10.83
N ILE A 12 3.83 5.17 -10.46
CA ILE A 12 2.49 5.63 -10.03
C ILE A 12 2.55 6.43 -8.72
N ILE A 13 3.43 6.07 -7.80
CA ILE A 13 3.52 6.76 -6.50
C ILE A 13 4.16 8.15 -6.60
N THR A 14 4.71 8.54 -7.76
CA THR A 14 5.21 9.90 -7.95
C THR A 14 4.09 10.89 -8.22
N LYS A 15 2.89 10.42 -8.57
CA LYS A 15 1.77 11.30 -8.92
C LYS A 15 1.19 11.92 -7.65
N PRO A 16 0.89 13.23 -7.67
CA PRO A 16 0.48 13.95 -6.47
C PRO A 16 -0.86 13.49 -5.87
N ASP A 17 -1.73 12.89 -6.67
CA ASP A 17 -3.05 12.44 -6.20
C ASP A 17 -3.04 10.99 -5.70
N VAL A 18 -1.90 10.33 -5.75
CA VAL A 18 -1.77 8.94 -5.30
C VAL A 18 -1.20 8.92 -3.88
N ILE A 19 -1.92 8.26 -2.99
CA ILE A 19 -1.53 8.10 -1.59
C ILE A 19 -0.93 6.71 -1.42
N LEU A 20 0.25 6.64 -0.82
CA LEU A 20 1.00 5.40 -0.63
C LEU A 20 0.69 4.81 0.75
N LEU A 21 0.10 3.62 0.77
CA LEU A 21 -0.38 2.97 1.98
C LEU A 21 0.35 1.65 2.23
N ASP A 22 0.96 1.54 3.39
CA ASP A 22 1.61 0.33 3.89
C ASP A 22 0.64 -0.40 4.83
N VAL A 23 0.26 -1.63 4.49
CA VAL A 23 -0.65 -2.43 5.34
C VAL A 23 0.06 -3.56 6.07
N ARG A 24 1.38 -3.45 6.24
CA ARG A 24 2.13 -4.37 7.09
C ARG A 24 1.89 -4.04 8.56
N THR A 25 2.46 -4.84 9.47
CA THR A 25 2.39 -4.51 10.89
C THR A 25 3.18 -3.24 11.20
N SER A 26 2.85 -2.60 12.31
CA SER A 26 3.58 -1.43 12.78
C SER A 26 5.06 -1.72 12.97
N ALA A 27 5.39 -2.91 13.48
CA ALA A 27 6.79 -3.31 13.69
C ALA A 27 7.54 -3.41 12.36
N GLU A 28 6.93 -4.02 11.34
CA GLU A 28 7.53 -4.08 10.00
C GLU A 28 7.79 -2.69 9.45
N TYR A 29 6.81 -1.80 9.59
CA TYR A 29 6.91 -0.43 9.08
C TYR A 29 8.05 0.33 9.75
N LEU A 30 8.22 0.16 11.06
CA LEU A 30 9.28 0.85 11.81
C LEU A 30 10.68 0.36 11.44
N GLU A 31 10.83 -0.89 11.00
CA GLU A 31 12.11 -1.41 10.55
C GLU A 31 12.57 -0.71 9.26
N SER A 32 11.68 -0.67 8.27
CA SER A 32 11.90 0.07 7.03
C SER A 32 10.58 0.12 6.25
N HIS A 33 10.42 1.12 5.42
CA HIS A 33 9.23 1.28 4.60
C HIS A 33 9.57 2.09 3.34
N ILE A 34 8.67 2.06 2.36
CA ILE A 34 8.84 2.86 1.15
C ILE A 34 8.67 4.34 1.53
N PRO A 35 9.60 5.21 1.12
CA PRO A 35 9.50 6.64 1.47
C PRO A 35 8.17 7.24 1.04
N GLY A 36 7.57 8.04 1.93
CA GLY A 36 6.29 8.68 1.67
C GLY A 36 5.08 7.85 2.03
N SER A 37 5.26 6.60 2.47
CA SER A 37 4.14 5.76 2.89
C SER A 37 3.68 6.09 4.30
N PHE A 38 2.38 5.85 4.55
CA PHE A 38 1.89 5.80 5.92
C PHE A 38 1.35 4.39 6.19
N ASN A 39 1.25 4.03 7.45
CA ASN A 39 0.94 2.66 7.86
C ASN A 39 -0.43 2.54 8.50
N ILE A 40 -1.21 1.57 8.03
CA ILE A 40 -2.39 1.08 8.73
C ILE A 40 -2.15 -0.41 8.93
N ASP A 41 -1.94 -0.84 10.18
CA ASP A 41 -1.62 -2.23 10.52
C ASP A 41 -2.78 -3.15 10.17
N PHE A 42 -2.54 -4.08 9.25
CA PHE A 42 -3.54 -5.04 8.75
C PHE A 42 -4.19 -5.85 9.89
N TYR A 43 -3.43 -6.13 10.93
CA TYR A 43 -3.89 -6.91 12.09
C TYR A 43 -4.33 -6.03 13.25
N GLY A 44 -4.32 -4.71 13.07
CA GLY A 44 -4.73 -3.78 14.12
C GLY A 44 -6.23 -3.77 14.33
N GLU A 45 -6.66 -3.45 15.57
CA GLU A 45 -8.08 -3.43 15.87
C GLU A 45 -8.84 -2.33 15.13
N TYR A 46 -8.13 -1.31 14.67
CA TYR A 46 -8.75 -0.19 13.95
C TYR A 46 -8.56 -0.27 12.44
N PHE A 47 -8.14 -1.42 11.91
CA PHE A 47 -7.84 -1.55 10.48
C PHE A 47 -9.05 -1.17 9.60
N LEU A 48 -10.20 -1.76 9.86
CA LEU A 48 -11.40 -1.48 9.06
C LEU A 48 -11.91 -0.05 9.23
N PRO A 49 -12.05 0.49 10.46
CA PRO A 49 -12.45 1.89 10.63
C PRO A 49 -11.47 2.88 9.97
N ASP A 50 -10.17 2.61 10.05
CA ASP A 50 -9.17 3.49 9.46
C ASP A 50 -9.26 3.49 7.93
N LEU A 51 -9.44 2.32 7.31
CA LEU A 51 -9.66 2.25 5.87
C LEU A 51 -10.94 3.01 5.47
N ALA A 52 -12.00 2.79 6.22
CA ALA A 52 -13.30 3.41 5.92
C ALA A 52 -13.26 4.94 6.04
N ALA A 53 -12.35 5.47 6.84
CA ALA A 53 -12.20 6.91 7.06
C ALA A 53 -11.39 7.60 5.97
N LEU A 54 -10.71 6.85 5.09
CA LEU A 54 -9.91 7.44 4.02
C LEU A 54 -10.79 8.12 2.97
N ASP A 55 -10.22 9.12 2.30
CA ASP A 55 -10.92 9.90 1.26
C ASP A 55 -11.08 9.05 -0.01
N ARG A 56 -12.32 8.78 -0.40
CA ARG A 56 -12.63 7.96 -1.56
C ARG A 56 -12.36 8.65 -2.89
N SER A 57 -12.13 9.95 -2.88
CA SER A 57 -11.83 10.69 -4.10
C SER A 57 -10.36 10.57 -4.52
N LYS A 58 -9.52 10.02 -3.66
CA LYS A 58 -8.09 9.85 -3.92
C LYS A 58 -7.80 8.48 -4.51
N SER A 59 -6.62 8.35 -5.13
CA SER A 59 -6.08 7.08 -5.59
C SER A 59 -5.14 6.53 -4.54
N TYR A 60 -5.11 5.21 -4.38
CA TYR A 60 -4.27 4.58 -3.36
C TYR A 60 -3.39 3.52 -3.98
N ALA A 61 -2.10 3.60 -3.67
CA ALA A 61 -1.12 2.58 -4.00
C ALA A 61 -0.79 1.85 -2.70
N ILE A 62 -1.03 0.54 -2.67
CA ILE A 62 -1.06 -0.23 -1.44
C ILE A 62 -0.04 -1.36 -1.52
N TYR A 63 0.74 -1.56 -0.47
CA TYR A 63 1.70 -2.64 -0.44
C TYR A 63 1.78 -3.30 0.93
N CYS A 64 2.27 -4.53 0.92
CA CYS A 64 2.65 -5.27 2.11
C CYS A 64 4.00 -5.92 1.87
N ARG A 65 4.31 -7.02 2.55
CA ARG A 65 5.59 -7.69 2.37
C ARG A 65 5.70 -8.36 1.01
N SER A 66 4.68 -9.16 0.62
CA SER A 66 4.74 -10.01 -0.58
C SER A 66 3.51 -9.89 -1.48
N GLY A 67 2.58 -8.99 -1.18
CA GLY A 67 1.43 -8.69 -2.02
C GLY A 67 0.10 -9.27 -1.57
N LYS A 68 0.07 -10.20 -0.60
CA LYS A 68 -1.17 -10.86 -0.20
C LYS A 68 -2.06 -9.98 0.68
N ARG A 69 -1.52 -9.43 1.76
CA ARG A 69 -2.30 -8.56 2.67
C ARG A 69 -2.78 -7.30 1.93
N SER A 70 -1.93 -6.77 1.04
CA SER A 70 -2.30 -5.59 0.25
C SER A 70 -3.38 -5.93 -0.78
N ASN A 71 -3.32 -7.11 -1.39
CA ASN A 71 -4.39 -7.55 -2.29
C ASN A 71 -5.73 -7.67 -1.54
N ASP A 72 -5.71 -8.28 -0.36
CA ASP A 72 -6.91 -8.40 0.49
C ASP A 72 -7.42 -7.01 0.90
N SER A 73 -6.51 -6.09 1.22
CA SER A 73 -6.88 -4.71 1.55
C SER A 73 -7.54 -3.99 0.37
N CYS A 74 -7.04 -4.20 -0.84
CA CYS A 74 -7.65 -3.63 -2.05
C CYS A 74 -9.07 -4.16 -2.24
N GLN A 75 -9.31 -5.45 -1.99
CA GLN A 75 -10.65 -6.02 -2.09
C GLN A 75 -11.61 -5.39 -1.08
N ILE A 76 -11.16 -5.24 0.15
CA ILE A 76 -11.94 -4.57 1.20
C ILE A 76 -12.24 -3.13 0.80
N MET A 77 -11.24 -2.40 0.32
CA MET A 77 -11.42 -1.01 -0.08
C MET A 77 -12.37 -0.88 -1.28
N THR A 78 -12.32 -1.81 -2.22
CA THR A 78 -13.27 -1.83 -3.34
C THR A 78 -14.69 -1.96 -2.82
N GLU A 79 -14.92 -2.84 -1.85
CA GLU A 79 -16.25 -3.02 -1.23
C GLU A 79 -16.69 -1.78 -0.46
N LEU A 80 -15.72 -1.00 0.07
CA LEU A 80 -15.99 0.25 0.77
C LEU A 80 -16.25 1.43 -0.18
N GLY A 81 -16.13 1.22 -1.49
CA GLY A 81 -16.43 2.26 -2.47
C GLY A 81 -15.22 3.01 -3.03
N PHE A 82 -14.01 2.49 -2.82
CA PHE A 82 -12.81 3.07 -3.44
C PHE A 82 -12.68 2.56 -4.87
N ASP A 83 -12.41 3.44 -5.83
CA ASP A 83 -12.41 3.10 -7.25
C ASP A 83 -11.03 2.91 -7.84
N ASP A 84 -10.03 3.66 -7.34
CA ASP A 84 -8.72 3.73 -8.00
C ASP A 84 -7.64 3.21 -7.08
N LEU A 85 -7.36 1.91 -7.21
CA LEU A 85 -6.47 1.17 -6.32
C LEU A 85 -5.39 0.45 -7.13
N TYR A 86 -4.17 0.47 -6.61
CA TYR A 86 -3.02 -0.20 -7.17
C TYR A 86 -2.37 -1.08 -6.11
N ASN A 87 -2.05 -2.31 -6.47
CA ASN A 87 -1.36 -3.23 -5.57
C ASN A 87 0.07 -3.49 -6.06
N LEU A 88 1.05 -3.38 -5.17
CA LEU A 88 2.42 -3.80 -5.46
C LEU A 88 2.45 -5.33 -5.37
N ARG A 89 2.36 -6.00 -6.53
CA ARG A 89 2.16 -7.44 -6.64
C ARG A 89 3.18 -8.27 -5.86
N GLY A 90 4.45 -7.89 -5.93
CA GLY A 90 5.53 -8.59 -5.23
C GLY A 90 5.89 -8.00 -3.87
N GLY A 91 5.17 -6.97 -3.42
CA GLY A 91 5.39 -6.34 -2.14
C GLY A 91 6.75 -5.66 -2.00
N ILE A 92 7.08 -5.28 -0.77
CA ILE A 92 8.35 -4.60 -0.50
C ILE A 92 9.55 -5.51 -0.78
N VAL A 93 9.37 -6.83 -0.75
CA VAL A 93 10.42 -7.79 -1.13
C VAL A 93 10.88 -7.52 -2.56
N GLU A 94 9.93 -7.49 -3.51
CA GLU A 94 10.25 -7.18 -4.91
C GLU A 94 10.80 -5.76 -5.07
N TRP A 95 10.25 -4.83 -4.33
CA TRP A 95 10.68 -3.43 -4.34
C TRP A 95 12.17 -3.32 -4.05
N VAL A 96 12.63 -3.97 -2.98
CA VAL A 96 14.05 -3.97 -2.59
C VAL A 96 14.90 -4.72 -3.62
N GLU A 97 14.42 -5.85 -4.12
CA GLU A 97 15.13 -6.63 -5.14
C GLU A 97 15.32 -5.84 -6.44
N SER A 98 14.44 -4.90 -6.71
CA SER A 98 14.50 -4.02 -7.89
C SER A 98 15.34 -2.77 -7.64
N ASN A 99 16.09 -2.72 -6.54
CA ASN A 99 16.96 -1.60 -6.17
C ASN A 99 16.20 -0.29 -5.88
N GLN A 100 14.93 -0.39 -5.53
CA GLN A 100 14.17 0.78 -5.10
C GLN A 100 14.47 1.11 -3.63
N GLN A 101 14.33 2.37 -3.27
CA GLN A 101 14.73 2.85 -1.95
C GLN A 101 13.70 2.54 -0.86
N VAL A 102 14.21 2.26 0.33
CA VAL A 102 13.41 2.23 1.56
C VAL A 102 14.05 3.16 2.58
N THR A 103 13.29 3.51 3.61
CA THR A 103 13.76 4.38 4.68
C THR A 103 13.24 3.86 6.02
N GLN A 104 13.67 4.48 7.10
CA GLN A 104 13.18 4.15 8.43
C GLN A 104 12.32 5.24 9.04
#